data_815643280315acb298cd9ef23f5c8f3a
#
_entry.id   815643280315acb298cd9ef23f5c8f3a
#
_cell.length_a   1.000
_cell.length_b   1.000
_cell.length_c   1.000
_cell.angle_alpha   90.00
_cell.angle_beta   90.00
_cell.angle_gamma   90.00
#
_symmetry.space_group_name_H-M   'P 1'
#
loop_
_entity.id
_entity.type
_entity.pdbx_description
1 polymer ?
#
loop_
_entity_poly.entity_id
_entity_poly.type
_entity_poly.pdbx_seq_one_letter_code
_entity_poly.pdbx_strand_id
1 'polypeptide(L)'
;MTLFWEKGLSATSLDDLAAAMNMNRPSIYNAFGNKEAIYRRSLQRFCGQLDQGMQVTLGSDKSLAAGLYAFFDQAIDLYCGNNPPLGCLMICTAPSESVNHPEVGSDLKALIQRLDAGFMARLDKARRDGDLSDATQPKLAAQLLQATLQSVALRARSGHSRASLRKLARYTIDLILSGGSR
;
A
#
# COMPACT_ATOMS: atom_id res chain seq x y z
N MET A 1 13.88 -7.40 4.13
CA MET A 1 12.51 -6.88 4.09
C MET A 1 11.58 -7.69 5.00
N THR A 2 11.50 -9.00 4.91
CA THR A 2 10.55 -9.85 5.66
C THR A 2 10.59 -9.64 7.18
N LEU A 3 11.76 -9.57 7.81
CA LEU A 3 11.89 -9.31 9.25
C LEU A 3 11.18 -8.01 9.69
N PHE A 4 11.39 -6.94 8.94
CA PHE A 4 10.71 -5.66 9.23
C PHE A 4 9.19 -5.74 8.98
N TRP A 5 8.77 -6.56 8.03
CA TRP A 5 7.36 -6.75 7.75
C TRP A 5 6.65 -7.50 8.88
N GLU A 6 7.35 -8.45 9.49
CA GLU A 6 6.85 -9.24 10.63
C GLU A 6 6.88 -8.43 11.93
N LYS A 7 8.02 -7.80 12.24
CA LYS A 7 8.33 -7.25 13.57
C LYS A 7 8.26 -5.72 13.66
N GLY A 8 8.34 -4.99 12.53
CA GLY A 8 8.57 -3.54 12.53
C GLY A 8 10.04 -3.16 12.76
N LEU A 9 10.30 -1.85 12.83
CA LEU A 9 11.67 -1.33 13.03
C LEU A 9 12.17 -1.57 14.46
N SER A 10 11.38 -1.19 15.46
CA SER A 10 11.80 -1.22 16.87
C SER A 10 12.12 -2.63 17.37
N ALA A 11 11.27 -3.63 17.02
CA ALA A 11 11.44 -5.01 17.45
C ALA A 11 12.44 -5.84 16.63
N THR A 12 12.97 -5.29 15.52
CA THR A 12 14.02 -5.95 14.74
C THR A 12 15.38 -5.56 15.27
N SER A 13 16.18 -6.56 15.70
CA SER A 13 17.55 -6.34 16.17
C SER A 13 18.56 -6.33 15.02
N LEU A 14 19.75 -5.79 15.28
CA LEU A 14 20.87 -5.88 14.33
C LEU A 14 21.36 -7.32 14.15
N ASP A 15 21.20 -8.18 15.16
CA ASP A 15 21.56 -9.59 15.07
C ASP A 15 20.57 -10.35 14.17
N ASP A 16 19.27 -10.05 14.27
CA ASP A 16 18.29 -10.58 13.33
C ASP A 16 18.66 -10.24 11.89
N LEU A 17 19.07 -8.98 11.64
CA LEU A 17 19.48 -8.53 10.32
C LEU A 17 20.78 -9.21 9.87
N ALA A 18 21.78 -9.30 10.74
CA ALA A 18 23.05 -9.95 10.46
C ALA A 18 22.85 -11.41 10.06
N ALA A 19 22.03 -12.13 10.81
CA ALA A 19 21.70 -13.52 10.51
C ALA A 19 20.94 -13.65 9.16
N ALA A 20 19.90 -12.82 8.94
CA ALA A 20 19.08 -12.88 7.75
C ALA A 20 19.81 -12.46 6.46
N MET A 21 20.83 -11.59 6.57
CA MET A 21 21.62 -11.10 5.45
C MET A 21 22.92 -11.88 5.25
N ASN A 22 23.23 -12.80 6.15
CA ASN A 22 24.53 -13.49 6.22
C ASN A 22 25.72 -12.52 6.20
N MET A 23 25.62 -11.46 6.99
CA MET A 23 26.61 -10.38 7.10
C MET A 23 26.96 -10.14 8.56
N ASN A 24 28.19 -9.67 8.84
CA ASN A 24 28.54 -9.17 10.16
C ASN A 24 28.06 -7.73 10.37
N ARG A 25 27.90 -7.29 11.63
CA ARG A 25 27.44 -5.95 11.99
C ARG A 25 28.25 -4.81 11.33
N PRO A 26 29.61 -4.83 11.33
CA PRO A 26 30.39 -3.81 10.64
C PRO A 26 30.07 -3.68 9.16
N SER A 27 29.92 -4.80 8.46
CA SER A 27 29.55 -4.81 7.03
C SER A 27 28.18 -4.24 6.78
N ILE A 28 27.21 -4.48 7.69
CA ILE A 28 25.87 -3.89 7.61
C ILE A 28 25.95 -2.37 7.77
N TYR A 29 26.68 -1.87 8.77
CA TYR A 29 26.84 -0.44 8.96
C TYR A 29 27.53 0.24 7.78
N ASN A 30 28.57 -0.37 7.23
CA ASN A 30 29.28 0.16 6.06
C ASN A 30 28.39 0.19 4.80
N ALA A 31 27.54 -0.83 4.59
CA ALA A 31 26.72 -0.92 3.39
C ALA A 31 25.43 -0.08 3.46
N PHE A 32 24.85 0.07 4.64
CA PHE A 32 23.50 0.60 4.79
C PHE A 32 23.39 1.79 5.77
N GLY A 33 24.40 2.06 6.57
CA GLY A 33 24.37 3.06 7.63
C GLY A 33 23.79 2.48 8.92
N ASN A 34 22.54 2.79 9.22
CA ASN A 34 21.89 2.35 10.45
C ASN A 34 20.65 1.47 10.16
N LYS A 35 20.08 0.90 11.23
CA LYS A 35 18.89 0.05 11.15
C LYS A 35 17.68 0.76 10.50
N GLU A 36 17.50 2.04 10.83
CA GLU A 36 16.43 2.86 10.25
C GLU A 36 16.60 3.03 8.73
N ALA A 37 17.82 3.26 8.26
CA ALA A 37 18.09 3.36 6.82
C ALA A 37 17.75 2.06 6.07
N ILE A 38 18.04 0.89 6.67
CA ILE A 38 17.67 -0.41 6.08
C ILE A 38 16.13 -0.55 6.05
N TYR A 39 15.46 -0.17 7.13
CA TYR A 39 14.00 -0.20 7.21
C TYR A 39 13.38 0.69 6.15
N ARG A 40 13.80 1.95 6.02
CA ARG A 40 13.31 2.90 5.02
C ARG A 40 13.54 2.40 3.59
N ARG A 41 14.70 1.80 3.28
CA ARG A 41 14.95 1.13 1.98
C ARG A 41 13.97 -0.03 1.74
N SER A 42 13.61 -0.77 2.79
CA SER A 42 12.61 -1.84 2.70
C SER A 42 11.21 -1.29 2.42
N LEU A 43 10.82 -0.18 3.08
CA LEU A 43 9.58 0.55 2.80
C LEU A 43 9.53 1.05 1.36
N GLN A 44 10.60 1.70 0.89
CA GLN A 44 10.70 2.23 -0.49
C GLN A 44 10.56 1.12 -1.53
N ARG A 45 11.24 -0.02 -1.31
CA ARG A 45 11.13 -1.18 -2.21
C ARG A 45 9.71 -1.74 -2.26
N PHE A 46 9.04 -1.83 -1.10
CA PHE A 46 7.65 -2.28 -1.03
C PHE A 46 6.70 -1.30 -1.72
N CYS A 47 6.85 0.00 -1.45
CA CYS A 47 6.04 1.05 -2.08
C CYS A 47 6.21 1.06 -3.61
N GLY A 48 7.42 0.81 -4.11
CA GLY A 48 7.67 0.67 -5.54
C GLY A 48 6.85 -0.41 -6.23
N GLN A 49 6.49 -1.50 -5.51
CA GLN A 49 5.60 -2.54 -6.05
C GLN A 49 4.15 -2.02 -6.20
N LEU A 50 3.68 -1.23 -5.23
CA LEU A 50 2.35 -0.60 -5.31
C LEU A 50 2.31 0.47 -6.41
N ASP A 51 3.35 1.30 -6.52
CA ASP A 51 3.47 2.34 -7.55
C ASP A 51 3.47 1.70 -8.95
N GLN A 52 4.24 0.63 -9.15
CA GLN A 52 4.25 -0.13 -10.41
C GLN A 52 2.89 -0.76 -10.71
N GLY A 53 2.24 -1.35 -9.70
CA GLY A 53 0.89 -1.90 -9.81
C GLY A 53 -0.10 -0.83 -10.27
N MET A 54 -0.04 0.36 -9.67
CA MET A 54 -0.89 1.48 -10.04
C MET A 54 -0.66 1.93 -11.49
N GLN A 55 0.59 2.08 -11.91
CA GLN A 55 0.92 2.45 -13.30
C GLN A 55 0.38 1.44 -14.31
N VAL A 56 0.56 0.15 -14.06
CA VAL A 56 0.12 -0.94 -14.96
C VAL A 56 -1.40 -1.05 -15.02
N THR A 57 -2.10 -0.86 -13.90
CA THR A 57 -3.55 -1.11 -13.85
C THR A 57 -4.38 0.14 -14.12
N LEU A 58 -3.96 1.31 -13.60
CA LEU A 58 -4.72 2.56 -13.74
C LEU A 58 -4.26 3.42 -14.92
N GLY A 59 -3.03 3.25 -15.40
CA GLY A 59 -2.51 3.96 -16.57
C GLY A 59 -2.92 3.36 -17.93
N SER A 60 -3.66 2.24 -17.93
CA SER A 60 -4.00 1.51 -19.14
C SER A 60 -5.25 2.06 -19.83
N ASP A 61 -5.50 1.57 -21.07
CA ASP A 61 -6.72 1.83 -21.85
C ASP A 61 -7.96 1.05 -21.33
N LYS A 62 -7.84 0.42 -20.16
CA LYS A 62 -8.94 -0.29 -19.51
C LYS A 62 -10.01 0.69 -19.02
N SER A 63 -11.25 0.23 -18.92
CA SER A 63 -12.29 0.97 -18.23
C SER A 63 -11.89 1.28 -16.78
N LEU A 64 -12.45 2.37 -16.20
CA LEU A 64 -12.17 2.76 -14.81
C LEU A 64 -12.39 1.60 -13.84
N ALA A 65 -13.53 0.90 -13.94
CA ALA A 65 -13.86 -0.23 -13.09
C ALA A 65 -12.83 -1.36 -13.20
N ALA A 66 -12.49 -1.78 -14.42
CA ALA A 66 -11.53 -2.85 -14.66
C ALA A 66 -10.14 -2.50 -14.13
N GLY A 67 -9.70 -1.25 -14.28
CA GLY A 67 -8.41 -0.76 -13.74
C GLY A 67 -8.39 -0.79 -12.22
N LEU A 68 -9.42 -0.29 -11.56
CA LEU A 68 -9.54 -0.28 -10.10
C LEU A 68 -9.60 -1.71 -9.54
N TYR A 69 -10.42 -2.60 -10.12
CA TYR A 69 -10.46 -4.00 -9.69
C TYR A 69 -9.10 -4.68 -9.82
N ALA A 70 -8.42 -4.51 -10.95
CA ALA A 70 -7.10 -5.09 -11.18
C ALA A 70 -6.05 -4.58 -10.17
N PHE A 71 -6.07 -3.28 -9.85
CA PHE A 71 -5.17 -2.71 -8.84
C PHE A 71 -5.42 -3.32 -7.45
N PHE A 72 -6.68 -3.38 -7.02
CA PHE A 72 -7.01 -3.95 -5.71
C PHE A 72 -6.73 -5.45 -5.65
N ASP A 73 -7.00 -6.21 -6.71
CA ASP A 73 -6.67 -7.64 -6.78
C ASP A 73 -5.16 -7.86 -6.64
N GLN A 74 -4.34 -7.08 -7.34
CA GLN A 74 -2.88 -7.14 -7.24
C GLN A 74 -2.37 -6.74 -5.83
N ALA A 75 -2.93 -5.70 -5.23
CA ALA A 75 -2.59 -5.29 -3.87
C ALA A 75 -2.97 -6.37 -2.83
N ILE A 76 -4.15 -7.00 -2.96
CA ILE A 76 -4.58 -8.10 -2.09
C ILE A 76 -3.64 -9.30 -2.23
N ASP A 77 -3.22 -9.64 -3.45
CA ASP A 77 -2.29 -10.75 -3.67
C ASP A 77 -0.91 -10.45 -3.05
N LEU A 78 -0.43 -9.20 -3.13
CA LEU A 78 0.78 -8.76 -2.45
C LEU A 78 0.64 -8.85 -0.91
N TYR A 79 -0.47 -8.39 -0.35
CA TYR A 79 -0.72 -8.36 1.10
C TYR A 79 -0.91 -9.75 1.70
N CYS A 80 -1.43 -10.69 0.91
CA CYS A 80 -1.66 -12.08 1.30
C CYS A 80 -0.57 -13.05 0.77
N GLY A 81 0.51 -12.55 0.22
CA GLY A 81 1.57 -13.36 -0.40
C GLY A 81 2.44 -14.14 0.58
N ASN A 82 2.39 -13.79 1.87
CA ASN A 82 3.12 -14.50 2.94
C ASN A 82 2.21 -15.46 3.70
N ASN A 83 2.81 -16.37 4.45
CA ASN A 83 2.10 -17.26 5.36
C ASN A 83 2.72 -17.18 6.76
N PRO A 84 2.05 -16.54 7.75
CA PRO A 84 0.75 -15.86 7.63
C PRO A 84 0.83 -14.59 6.77
N PRO A 85 -0.34 -14.08 6.30
CA PRO A 85 -0.43 -12.82 5.58
C PRO A 85 0.09 -11.64 6.41
N LEU A 86 0.91 -10.77 5.81
CA LEU A 86 1.55 -9.65 6.53
C LEU A 86 0.92 -8.27 6.22
N GLY A 87 -0.02 -8.19 5.28
CA GLY A 87 -0.66 -6.94 4.89
C GLY A 87 0.29 -5.99 4.13
N CYS A 88 0.09 -4.68 4.29
CA CYS A 88 0.98 -3.66 3.74
C CYS A 88 2.13 -3.38 4.72
N LEU A 89 3.39 -3.53 4.29
CA LEU A 89 4.56 -3.23 5.14
C LEU A 89 4.47 -1.82 5.74
N MET A 90 4.16 -0.81 4.90
CA MET A 90 4.09 0.58 5.35
C MET A 90 2.96 0.78 6.37
N ILE A 91 1.72 0.41 6.02
CA ILE A 91 0.54 0.68 6.86
C ILE A 91 0.53 -0.16 8.13
N CYS A 92 1.11 -1.36 8.10
CA CYS A 92 1.11 -2.25 9.26
C CYS A 92 2.30 -2.03 10.21
N THR A 93 3.31 -1.25 9.83
CA THR A 93 4.51 -1.06 10.69
C THR A 93 4.90 0.41 10.87
N ALA A 94 4.81 1.26 9.85
CA ALA A 94 5.28 2.64 9.93
C ALA A 94 4.50 3.56 10.89
N PRO A 95 3.19 3.44 11.10
CA PRO A 95 2.46 4.36 11.99
C PRO A 95 2.99 4.39 13.42
N SER A 96 3.28 3.23 14.01
CA SER A 96 3.85 3.15 15.37
C SER A 96 5.29 3.66 15.43
N GLU A 97 6.06 3.45 14.38
CA GLU A 97 7.46 3.86 14.32
C GLU A 97 7.61 5.37 14.05
N SER A 98 6.65 5.99 13.39
CA SER A 98 6.67 7.41 13.01
C SER A 98 6.73 8.37 14.20
N VAL A 99 6.31 7.92 15.39
CA VAL A 99 6.35 8.71 16.63
C VAL A 99 7.79 9.00 17.05
N ASN A 100 8.67 8.01 16.94
CA ASN A 100 10.08 8.10 17.33
C ASN A 100 11.05 8.30 16.16
N HIS A 101 10.56 8.15 14.93
CA HIS A 101 11.32 8.22 13.69
C HIS A 101 10.63 9.15 12.69
N PRO A 102 10.89 10.49 12.74
CA PRO A 102 10.22 11.49 11.89
C PRO A 102 10.35 11.22 10.39
N GLU A 103 11.48 10.66 9.97
CA GLU A 103 11.73 10.28 8.58
C GLU A 103 10.80 9.16 8.10
N VAL A 104 10.45 8.21 8.98
CA VAL A 104 9.45 7.17 8.70
C VAL A 104 8.07 7.79 8.57
N GLY A 105 7.74 8.79 9.39
CA GLY A 105 6.51 9.57 9.28
C GLY A 105 6.40 10.32 7.94
N SER A 106 7.51 10.90 7.48
CA SER A 106 7.59 11.54 6.17
C SER A 106 7.38 10.55 5.03
N ASP A 107 7.98 9.36 5.10
CA ASP A 107 7.81 8.30 4.10
C ASP A 107 6.35 7.80 4.06
N LEU A 108 5.70 7.66 5.23
CA LEU A 108 4.28 7.30 5.33
C LEU A 108 3.37 8.35 4.70
N LYS A 109 3.59 9.63 5.04
CA LYS A 109 2.84 10.76 4.44
C LYS A 109 3.00 10.80 2.93
N ALA A 110 4.22 10.63 2.43
CA ALA A 110 4.50 10.62 1.01
C ALA A 110 3.80 9.47 0.28
N LEU A 111 3.71 8.26 0.85
CA LEU A 111 2.95 7.16 0.26
C LEU A 111 1.47 7.49 0.16
N ILE A 112 0.86 7.98 1.25
CA ILE A 112 -0.57 8.34 1.26
C ILE A 112 -0.86 9.37 0.17
N GLN A 113 -0.06 10.43 0.08
CA GLN A 113 -0.22 11.47 -0.93
C GLN A 113 -0.07 10.94 -2.37
N ARG A 114 0.88 10.03 -2.63
CA ARG A 114 1.05 9.43 -3.96
C ARG A 114 -0.13 8.56 -4.36
N LEU A 115 -0.65 7.73 -3.44
CA LEU A 115 -1.83 6.89 -3.71
C LEU A 115 -3.06 7.75 -3.97
N ASP A 116 -3.31 8.78 -3.16
CA ASP A 116 -4.40 9.73 -3.37
C ASP A 116 -4.29 10.40 -4.76
N ALA A 117 -3.09 10.89 -5.11
CA ALA A 117 -2.84 11.53 -6.39
C ALA A 117 -3.04 10.57 -7.58
N GLY A 118 -2.60 9.32 -7.47
CA GLY A 118 -2.76 8.32 -8.51
C GLY A 118 -4.24 7.96 -8.75
N PHE A 119 -5.00 7.72 -7.69
CA PHE A 119 -6.45 7.49 -7.80
C PHE A 119 -7.18 8.73 -8.34
N MET A 120 -6.85 9.91 -7.83
CA MET A 120 -7.46 11.16 -8.28
C MET A 120 -7.22 11.40 -9.77
N ALA A 121 -5.99 11.23 -10.27
CA ALA A 121 -5.65 11.40 -11.68
C ALA A 121 -6.47 10.46 -12.58
N ARG A 122 -6.68 9.20 -12.15
CA ARG A 122 -7.49 8.22 -12.89
C ARG A 122 -8.98 8.56 -12.89
N LEU A 123 -9.50 9.03 -11.75
CA LEU A 123 -10.90 9.45 -11.60
C LEU A 123 -11.18 10.74 -12.41
N ASP A 124 -10.26 11.70 -12.37
CA ASP A 124 -10.37 12.94 -13.18
C ASP A 124 -10.33 12.64 -14.68
N LYS A 125 -9.51 11.67 -15.10
CA LYS A 125 -9.53 11.21 -16.50
C LYS A 125 -10.90 10.62 -16.85
N ALA A 126 -11.43 9.70 -16.04
CA ALA A 126 -12.72 9.09 -16.27
C ALA A 126 -13.88 10.11 -16.32
N ARG A 127 -13.82 11.16 -15.48
CA ARG A 127 -14.79 12.26 -15.53
C ARG A 127 -14.72 13.01 -16.85
N ARG A 128 -13.53 13.36 -17.35
CA ARG A 128 -13.36 14.04 -18.64
C ARG A 128 -13.85 13.20 -19.82
N ASP A 129 -13.67 11.87 -19.71
CA ASP A 129 -14.07 10.92 -20.74
C ASP A 129 -15.57 10.57 -20.68
N GLY A 130 -16.32 11.06 -19.66
CA GLY A 130 -17.74 10.77 -19.46
C GLY A 130 -18.01 9.41 -18.79
N ASP A 131 -16.98 8.73 -18.29
CA ASP A 131 -17.06 7.40 -17.67
C ASP A 131 -17.33 7.43 -16.16
N LEU A 132 -17.42 8.63 -15.56
CA LEU A 132 -17.67 8.84 -14.12
C LEU A 132 -18.84 9.80 -13.94
N SER A 133 -19.78 9.44 -13.07
CA SER A 133 -20.93 10.28 -12.72
C SER A 133 -20.51 11.65 -12.19
N ASP A 134 -21.21 12.70 -12.61
CA ASP A 134 -21.01 14.07 -12.12
C ASP A 134 -21.25 14.20 -10.60
N ALA A 135 -22.07 13.32 -10.02
CA ALA A 135 -22.31 13.25 -8.58
C ALA A 135 -21.09 12.78 -7.80
N THR A 136 -20.15 12.07 -8.41
CA THR A 136 -18.93 11.58 -7.76
C THR A 136 -17.89 12.70 -7.66
N GLN A 137 -17.44 13.02 -6.45
CA GLN A 137 -16.33 13.95 -6.23
C GLN A 137 -14.98 13.22 -6.29
N PRO A 138 -14.13 13.42 -7.33
CA PRO A 138 -12.91 12.62 -7.53
C PRO A 138 -11.96 12.62 -6.34
N LYS A 139 -11.79 13.77 -5.66
CA LYS A 139 -10.93 13.89 -4.49
C LYS A 139 -11.39 13.01 -3.33
N LEU A 140 -12.68 13.05 -2.99
CA LEU A 140 -13.23 12.24 -1.90
C LEU A 140 -13.26 10.76 -2.27
N ALA A 141 -13.57 10.44 -3.52
CA ALA A 141 -13.52 9.08 -4.04
C ALA A 141 -12.10 8.49 -3.99
N ALA A 142 -11.07 9.27 -4.36
CA ALA A 142 -9.67 8.88 -4.25
C ALA A 142 -9.28 8.57 -2.80
N GLN A 143 -9.64 9.43 -1.86
CA GLN A 143 -9.40 9.22 -0.44
C GLN A 143 -10.15 7.99 0.11
N LEU A 144 -11.36 7.73 -0.35
CA LEU A 144 -12.12 6.53 0.04
C LEU A 144 -11.50 5.24 -0.52
N LEU A 145 -11.03 5.25 -1.76
CA LEU A 145 -10.28 4.14 -2.34
C LEU A 145 -8.99 3.88 -1.53
N GLN A 146 -8.25 4.92 -1.19
CA GLN A 146 -7.03 4.81 -0.40
C GLN A 146 -7.32 4.30 1.02
N ALA A 147 -8.37 4.80 1.69
CA ALA A 147 -8.81 4.31 3.00
C ALA A 147 -9.22 2.82 2.95
N THR A 148 -9.91 2.42 1.87
CA THR A 148 -10.26 1.02 1.63
C THR A 148 -9.02 0.14 1.45
N LEU A 149 -8.01 0.63 0.72
CA LEU A 149 -6.75 -0.08 0.54
C LEU A 149 -6.03 -0.31 1.88
N GLN A 150 -6.02 0.68 2.77
CA GLN A 150 -5.48 0.54 4.13
C GLN A 150 -6.28 -0.48 4.96
N SER A 151 -7.62 -0.42 4.91
CA SER A 151 -8.48 -1.38 5.60
C SER A 151 -8.23 -2.82 5.12
N VAL A 152 -8.08 -3.00 3.80
CA VAL A 152 -7.74 -4.29 3.18
C VAL A 152 -6.40 -4.81 3.68
N ALA A 153 -5.39 -3.95 3.79
CA ALA A 153 -4.06 -4.32 4.29
C ALA A 153 -4.10 -4.81 5.75
N LEU A 154 -4.79 -4.07 6.63
CA LEU A 154 -4.93 -4.44 8.05
C LEU A 154 -5.74 -5.72 8.22
N ARG A 155 -6.82 -5.89 7.45
CA ARG A 155 -7.65 -7.12 7.46
C ARG A 155 -6.89 -8.31 6.93
N ALA A 156 -6.03 -8.16 5.89
CA ALA A 156 -5.15 -9.22 5.43
C ALA A 156 -4.24 -9.70 6.56
N ARG A 157 -3.58 -8.77 7.26
CA ARG A 157 -2.72 -9.08 8.42
C ARG A 157 -3.50 -9.74 9.57
N SER A 158 -4.79 -9.43 9.72
CA SER A 158 -5.68 -10.05 10.71
C SER A 158 -6.26 -11.39 10.28
N GLY A 159 -5.81 -11.97 9.16
CA GLY A 159 -6.20 -13.31 8.71
C GLY A 159 -7.50 -13.39 7.90
N HIS A 160 -8.02 -12.25 7.40
CA HIS A 160 -9.19 -12.31 6.51
C HIS A 160 -8.83 -12.95 5.17
N SER A 161 -9.76 -13.74 4.62
CA SER A 161 -9.55 -14.44 3.35
C SER A 161 -9.48 -13.47 2.16
N ARG A 162 -8.68 -13.83 1.13
CA ARG A 162 -8.63 -13.07 -0.14
C ARG A 162 -10.02 -12.82 -0.73
N ALA A 163 -10.92 -13.80 -0.66
CA ALA A 163 -12.29 -13.66 -1.17
C ALA A 163 -13.07 -12.55 -0.43
N SER A 164 -12.96 -12.50 0.90
CA SER A 164 -13.59 -11.44 1.71
C SER A 164 -13.01 -10.07 1.41
N LEU A 165 -11.69 -9.97 1.25
CA LEU A 165 -11.00 -8.72 0.92
C LEU A 165 -11.40 -8.20 -0.47
N ARG A 166 -11.44 -9.08 -1.48
CA ARG A 166 -11.93 -8.74 -2.82
C ARG A 166 -13.38 -8.28 -2.81
N LYS A 167 -14.24 -8.95 -2.04
CA LYS A 167 -15.64 -8.54 -1.91
C LYS A 167 -15.77 -7.12 -1.35
N LEU A 168 -15.00 -6.78 -0.31
CA LEU A 168 -14.98 -5.43 0.26
C LEU A 168 -14.49 -4.39 -0.77
N ALA A 169 -13.38 -4.65 -1.44
CA ALA A 169 -12.82 -3.75 -2.44
C ALA A 169 -13.81 -3.51 -3.60
N ARG A 170 -14.38 -4.57 -4.15
CA ARG A 170 -15.37 -4.47 -5.25
C ARG A 170 -16.59 -3.68 -4.83
N TYR A 171 -17.16 -3.96 -3.66
CA TYR A 171 -18.31 -3.22 -3.16
C TYR A 171 -18.03 -1.71 -3.03
N THR A 172 -16.87 -1.33 -2.51
CA THR A 172 -16.47 0.09 -2.41
C THR A 172 -16.31 0.73 -3.78
N ILE A 173 -15.66 0.03 -4.72
CA ILE A 173 -15.49 0.53 -6.09
C ILE A 173 -16.85 0.73 -6.75
N ASP A 174 -17.76 -0.24 -6.68
CA ASP A 174 -19.09 -0.18 -7.27
C ASP A 174 -19.91 0.99 -6.69
N LEU A 175 -19.82 1.18 -5.36
CA LEU A 175 -20.49 2.30 -4.68
C LEU A 175 -19.98 3.66 -5.19
N ILE A 176 -18.67 3.81 -5.38
CA ILE A 176 -18.06 5.03 -5.90
C ILE A 176 -18.49 5.28 -7.35
N LEU A 177 -18.48 4.23 -8.18
CA LEU A 177 -18.83 4.34 -9.60
C LEU A 177 -20.31 4.62 -9.85
N SER A 178 -21.20 4.12 -8.97
CA SER A 178 -22.64 4.42 -9.03
C SER A 178 -23.00 5.85 -8.58
N GLY A 179 -22.03 6.66 -8.16
CA GLY A 179 -22.25 8.02 -7.65
C GLY A 179 -22.99 8.05 -6.31
N GLY A 180 -23.01 6.94 -5.56
CA GLY A 180 -23.73 6.85 -4.29
C GLY A 180 -25.25 6.86 -4.43
N SER A 181 -25.77 6.75 -5.64
CA SER A 181 -27.21 6.68 -5.87
C SER A 181 -27.73 5.29 -5.47
N ARG A 182 -28.53 5.24 -4.43
CA ARG A 182 -29.55 4.24 -4.16
C ARG A 182 -30.89 4.90 -4.26
#